data_c177301d5f64aca476309d0d6fd63833
#
_entry.id   c177301d5f64aca476309d0d6fd63833
#
_cell.length_a   1.000
_cell.length_b   1.000
_cell.length_c   1.000
_cell.angle_alpha   90.00
_cell.angle_beta   90.00
_cell.angle_gamma   90.00
#
_symmetry.space_group_name_H-M   'P 1'
#
loop_
_entity.id
_entity.type
_entity.pdbx_description
1 polymer ?
#
loop_
_entity_poly.entity_id
_entity_poly.type
_entity_poly.pdbx_seq_one_letter_code
_entity_poly.pdbx_strand_id
1 'polypeptide(L)'
;DAARGPYTKGMLHRCAVMHKAISILMFKLECQVIDRNPDFQMQGRDYLRRIDWTKHTVKIGEKEYPLRDNSFPTVDPADPAALNPDEHLVLTKLVQSFRQSEKLQQHVEFLYAKGSVYHIENGNLLYHGVVPMTKKGTFAVERFEGHRYSGRALMDYCDARARRGYYAPEGSAARQSGQDFLWYLWCGRLSPLFGRSAMTTFERLYVADPATHTEVKDPYY
;
A
#
# COMPACT_ATOMS: atom_id res chain seq x y z
N ASP A 1 10.16 20.58 -6.83
CA ASP A 1 9.38 21.74 -6.34
C ASP A 1 9.99 22.46 -5.15
N ALA A 2 11.04 21.94 -4.53
CA ALA A 2 11.81 22.64 -3.49
C ALA A 2 12.47 23.95 -3.99
N ALA A 3 12.53 24.17 -5.30
CA ALA A 3 13.08 25.38 -5.91
C ALA A 3 12.11 26.60 -5.94
N ARG A 4 10.86 26.44 -5.45
CA ARG A 4 9.82 27.46 -5.60
C ARG A 4 9.49 28.25 -4.35
N GLY A 5 10.22 28.11 -3.25
CA GLY A 5 9.92 28.82 -2.02
C GLY A 5 11.18 29.19 -1.22
N PRO A 6 11.07 30.10 -0.25
CA PRO A 6 12.18 30.55 0.57
C PRO A 6 12.52 29.51 1.65
N TYR A 7 12.82 28.28 1.24
CA TYR A 7 13.18 27.20 2.17
C TYR A 7 14.66 27.28 2.54
N THR A 8 14.94 27.35 3.82
CA THR A 8 16.31 27.26 4.33
C THR A 8 16.85 25.83 4.23
N LYS A 9 18.19 25.66 4.20
CA LYS A 9 18.81 24.32 4.23
C LYS A 9 18.35 23.49 5.43
N GLY A 10 18.15 24.12 6.60
CA GLY A 10 17.65 23.46 7.80
C GLY A 10 16.22 22.96 7.66
N MET A 11 15.35 23.72 6.98
CA MET A 11 13.97 23.27 6.69
C MET A 11 13.96 22.08 5.72
N LEU A 12 14.77 22.13 4.66
CA LEU A 12 14.87 21.02 3.70
C LEU A 12 15.40 19.76 4.36
N HIS A 13 16.42 19.88 5.23
CA HIS A 13 16.96 18.76 6.00
C HIS A 13 15.89 18.15 6.91
N ARG A 14 15.15 18.99 7.66
CA ARG A 14 14.07 18.52 8.53
C ARG A 14 12.98 17.77 7.75
N CYS A 15 12.55 18.32 6.62
CA CYS A 15 11.57 17.66 5.74
C CYS A 15 12.09 16.31 5.23
N ALA A 16 13.35 16.20 4.84
CA ALA A 16 13.95 14.94 4.39
C ALA A 16 13.99 13.89 5.51
N VAL A 17 14.35 14.29 6.73
CA VAL A 17 14.35 13.39 7.90
C VAL A 17 12.94 12.91 8.22
N MET A 18 11.95 13.81 8.23
CA MET A 18 10.54 13.45 8.47
C MET A 18 10.01 12.51 7.38
N HIS A 19 10.32 12.79 6.11
CA HIS A 19 9.93 11.94 4.99
C HIS A 19 10.53 10.54 5.11
N LYS A 20 11.81 10.44 5.48
CA LYS A 20 12.47 9.15 5.71
C LYS A 20 11.82 8.39 6.88
N ALA A 21 11.60 9.05 8.02
CA ALA A 21 10.98 8.43 9.19
C ALA A 21 9.60 7.86 8.87
N ILE A 22 8.72 8.64 8.20
CA ILE A 22 7.38 8.16 7.85
C ILE A 22 7.41 7.05 6.80
N SER A 23 8.39 7.05 5.89
CA SER A 23 8.57 5.98 4.90
C SER A 23 8.98 4.67 5.56
N ILE A 24 9.90 4.71 6.53
CA ILE A 24 10.30 3.51 7.29
C ILE A 24 9.11 2.97 8.09
N LEU A 25 8.37 3.85 8.78
CA LEU A 25 7.15 3.46 9.50
C LEU A 25 6.13 2.80 8.57
N MET A 26 5.92 3.34 7.39
CA MET A 26 5.03 2.76 6.37
C MET A 26 5.47 1.34 5.98
N PHE A 27 6.77 1.12 5.71
CA PHE A 27 7.27 -0.21 5.35
C PHE A 27 7.17 -1.22 6.50
N LYS A 28 7.36 -0.81 7.74
CA LYS A 28 7.10 -1.66 8.91
C LYS A 28 5.63 -2.09 8.99
N LEU A 29 4.70 -1.17 8.76
CA LEU A 29 3.27 -1.47 8.71
C LEU A 29 2.90 -2.37 7.52
N GLU A 30 3.54 -2.18 6.36
CA GLU A 30 3.37 -3.08 5.21
C GLU A 30 3.77 -4.53 5.57
N CYS A 31 4.93 -4.73 6.21
CA CYS A 31 5.34 -6.05 6.69
C CYS A 31 4.26 -6.69 7.58
N GLN A 32 3.71 -5.92 8.53
CA GLN A 32 2.66 -6.41 9.44
C GLN A 32 1.36 -6.76 8.71
N VAL A 33 0.96 -5.97 7.69
CA VAL A 33 -0.22 -6.28 6.85
C VAL A 33 -0.01 -7.56 6.06
N ILE A 34 1.18 -7.74 5.47
CA ILE A 34 1.55 -8.93 4.70
C ILE A 34 1.50 -10.18 5.57
N ASP A 35 2.02 -10.11 6.80
CA ASP A 35 2.00 -11.22 7.75
C ASP A 35 0.58 -11.68 8.09
N ARG A 36 -0.33 -10.72 8.31
CA ARG A 36 -1.73 -11.03 8.63
C ARG A 36 -2.53 -11.57 7.44
N ASN A 37 -2.07 -11.30 6.20
CA ASN A 37 -2.83 -11.57 4.98
C ASN A 37 -1.99 -12.28 3.91
N PRO A 38 -1.60 -13.54 4.13
CA PRO A 38 -0.79 -14.30 3.17
C PRO A 38 -1.51 -14.53 1.82
N ASP A 39 -2.84 -14.49 1.81
CA ASP A 39 -3.68 -14.60 0.62
C ASP A 39 -3.62 -13.38 -0.32
N PHE A 40 -3.11 -12.24 0.15
CA PHE A 40 -2.84 -11.09 -0.73
C PHE A 40 -1.70 -11.35 -1.72
N GLN A 41 -0.87 -12.36 -1.49
CA GLN A 41 0.28 -12.72 -2.34
C GLN A 41 1.26 -11.55 -2.54
N MET A 42 1.44 -10.73 -1.50
CA MET A 42 2.22 -9.49 -1.51
C MET A 42 3.61 -9.64 -0.84
N GLN A 43 4.06 -10.88 -0.57
CA GLN A 43 5.35 -11.16 0.09
C GLN A 43 6.56 -10.54 -0.65
N GLY A 44 6.41 -10.30 -1.95
CA GLY A 44 7.42 -9.58 -2.75
C GLY A 44 7.68 -8.14 -2.29
N ARG A 45 6.75 -7.54 -1.53
CA ARG A 45 6.85 -6.18 -0.97
C ARG A 45 7.36 -6.13 0.46
N ASP A 46 7.66 -7.24 1.08
CA ASP A 46 8.27 -7.29 2.41
C ASP A 46 9.76 -6.94 2.33
N TYR A 47 10.04 -5.68 1.95
CA TYR A 47 11.39 -5.24 1.63
C TYR A 47 12.31 -5.21 2.84
N LEU A 48 11.84 -4.80 4.02
CA LEU A 48 12.68 -4.68 5.21
C LEU A 48 13.27 -6.03 5.63
N ARG A 49 12.53 -7.14 5.46
CA ARG A 49 13.03 -8.50 5.72
C ARG A 49 13.91 -9.06 4.60
N ARG A 50 13.94 -8.40 3.45
CA ARG A 50 14.72 -8.80 2.28
C ARG A 50 16.03 -8.04 2.14
N ILE A 51 16.34 -7.16 3.10
CA ILE A 51 17.61 -6.45 3.17
C ILE A 51 18.68 -7.40 3.74
N ASP A 52 19.80 -7.54 3.02
CA ASP A 52 21.05 -8.03 3.58
C ASP A 52 21.77 -6.87 4.26
N TRP A 53 21.66 -6.83 5.58
CA TRP A 53 22.19 -5.74 6.40
C TRP A 53 23.73 -5.68 6.40
N THR A 54 24.41 -6.78 6.07
CA THR A 54 25.87 -6.85 5.99
C THR A 54 26.38 -6.34 4.65
N LYS A 55 25.72 -6.75 3.56
CA LYS A 55 26.10 -6.33 2.19
C LYS A 55 25.49 -5.01 1.78
N HIS A 56 24.51 -4.49 2.54
CA HIS A 56 23.71 -3.33 2.18
C HIS A 56 23.02 -3.47 0.82
N THR A 57 22.43 -4.64 0.59
CA THR A 57 21.64 -4.96 -0.60
C THR A 57 20.23 -5.35 -0.24
N VAL A 58 19.32 -5.30 -1.22
CA VAL A 58 17.95 -5.78 -1.08
C VAL A 58 17.61 -6.72 -2.22
N LYS A 59 16.92 -7.83 -1.92
CA LYS A 59 16.45 -8.78 -2.93
C LYS A 59 15.11 -8.34 -3.49
N ILE A 60 15.06 -8.08 -4.82
CA ILE A 60 13.84 -7.75 -5.58
C ILE A 60 13.66 -8.80 -6.67
N GLY A 61 12.58 -9.58 -6.59
CA GLY A 61 12.45 -10.80 -7.39
C GLY A 61 13.60 -11.76 -7.06
N GLU A 62 14.33 -12.20 -8.08
CA GLU A 62 15.47 -13.10 -7.93
C GLU A 62 16.84 -12.41 -7.91
N LYS A 63 16.86 -11.07 -7.98
CA LYS A 63 18.11 -10.28 -8.06
C LYS A 63 18.36 -9.50 -6.78
N GLU A 64 19.63 -9.30 -6.47
CA GLU A 64 20.08 -8.40 -5.41
C GLU A 64 20.48 -7.06 -6.00
N TYR A 65 20.11 -5.97 -5.32
CA TYR A 65 20.38 -4.60 -5.72
C TYR A 65 21.02 -3.84 -4.56
N PRO A 66 22.06 -3.00 -4.82
CA PRO A 66 22.67 -2.18 -3.79
C PRO A 66 21.69 -1.10 -3.32
N LEU A 67 21.68 -0.87 -2.01
CA LEU A 67 20.92 0.23 -1.41
C LEU A 67 21.68 1.54 -1.62
N ARG A 68 21.00 2.56 -2.10
CA ARG A 68 21.50 3.94 -2.21
C ARG A 68 21.60 4.61 -0.83
N ASP A 69 20.68 4.30 0.04
CA ASP A 69 20.65 4.71 1.43
C ASP A 69 20.43 3.47 2.30
N ASN A 70 21.43 3.13 3.09
CA ASN A 70 21.45 1.96 3.96
C ASN A 70 21.28 2.32 5.46
N SER A 71 20.94 3.56 5.77
CA SER A 71 20.73 4.03 7.12
C SER A 71 19.25 3.83 7.52
N PHE A 72 18.96 2.83 8.32
CA PHE A 72 17.63 2.53 8.87
C PHE A 72 17.68 2.51 10.41
N PRO A 73 17.86 3.66 11.07
CA PRO A 73 18.22 3.74 12.49
C PRO A 73 17.16 3.21 13.43
N THR A 74 15.91 3.08 12.99
CA THR A 74 14.79 2.58 13.80
C THR A 74 14.37 1.15 13.46
N VAL A 75 15.06 0.50 12.51
CA VAL A 75 14.76 -0.89 12.10
C VAL A 75 15.68 -1.83 12.86
N ASP A 76 15.10 -2.79 13.60
CA ASP A 76 15.83 -3.91 14.16
C ASP A 76 15.95 -5.02 13.11
N PRO A 77 17.16 -5.40 12.68
CA PRO A 77 17.34 -6.51 11.74
C PRO A 77 16.76 -7.85 12.20
N ALA A 78 16.62 -8.06 13.52
CA ALA A 78 16.04 -9.28 14.08
C ALA A 78 14.50 -9.29 14.00
N ASP A 79 13.88 -8.13 14.07
CA ASP A 79 12.43 -7.93 13.87
C ASP A 79 12.15 -6.64 13.11
N PRO A 80 12.33 -6.65 11.78
CA PRO A 80 12.21 -5.43 10.96
C PRO A 80 10.81 -4.81 10.93
N ALA A 81 9.78 -5.56 11.30
CA ALA A 81 8.40 -5.10 11.34
C ALA A 81 8.00 -4.44 12.68
N ALA A 82 8.82 -4.60 13.74
CA ALA A 82 8.51 -4.06 15.06
C ALA A 82 8.57 -2.53 15.06
N LEU A 83 7.55 -1.91 15.65
CA LEU A 83 7.55 -0.47 15.92
C LEU A 83 8.25 -0.20 17.26
N ASN A 84 9.10 0.81 17.30
CA ASN A 84 9.62 1.31 18.57
C ASN A 84 8.61 2.24 19.29
N PRO A 85 8.84 2.62 20.55
CA PRO A 85 7.91 3.46 21.31
C PRO A 85 7.61 4.82 20.65
N ASP A 86 8.59 5.46 20.03
CA ASP A 86 8.40 6.75 19.35
C ASP A 86 7.55 6.60 18.09
N GLU A 87 7.76 5.53 17.32
CA GLU A 87 6.95 5.20 16.16
C GLU A 87 5.50 4.91 16.54
N HIS A 88 5.26 4.19 17.63
CA HIS A 88 3.91 4.01 18.20
C HIS A 88 3.25 5.33 18.56
N LEU A 89 3.99 6.24 19.20
CA LEU A 89 3.47 7.56 19.58
C LEU A 89 3.12 8.39 18.33
N VAL A 90 3.99 8.42 17.32
CA VAL A 90 3.76 9.13 16.07
C VAL A 90 2.53 8.55 15.34
N LEU A 91 2.44 7.23 15.22
CA LEU A 91 1.30 6.56 14.58
C LEU A 91 -0.01 6.88 15.29
N THR A 92 -0.03 6.81 16.64
CA THR A 92 -1.20 7.15 17.44
C THR A 92 -1.67 8.59 17.19
N LYS A 93 -0.74 9.55 17.18
CA LYS A 93 -1.07 10.96 16.90
C LYS A 93 -1.60 11.18 15.48
N LEU A 94 -1.02 10.51 14.49
CA LEU A 94 -1.49 10.57 13.11
C LEU A 94 -2.91 10.02 13.00
N VAL A 95 -3.17 8.83 13.53
CA VAL A 95 -4.52 8.22 13.54
C VAL A 95 -5.53 9.14 14.22
N GLN A 96 -5.20 9.71 15.37
CA GLN A 96 -6.08 10.66 16.06
C GLN A 96 -6.37 11.89 15.22
N SER A 97 -5.35 12.49 14.58
CA SER A 97 -5.50 13.65 13.71
C SER A 97 -6.45 13.38 12.54
N PHE A 98 -6.31 12.23 11.87
CA PHE A 98 -7.23 11.84 10.79
C PHE A 98 -8.65 11.58 11.29
N ARG A 99 -8.81 10.92 12.44
CA ARG A 99 -10.12 10.64 13.04
C ARG A 99 -10.85 11.90 13.52
N GLN A 100 -10.13 12.91 13.99
CA GLN A 100 -10.70 14.17 14.46
C GLN A 100 -11.01 15.17 13.34
N SER A 101 -10.61 14.92 12.12
CA SER A 101 -10.89 15.78 10.99
C SER A 101 -12.35 15.58 10.51
N GLU A 102 -13.26 16.44 10.98
CA GLU A 102 -14.69 16.37 10.62
C GLU A 102 -14.90 16.35 9.10
N LYS A 103 -14.20 17.23 8.37
CA LYS A 103 -14.30 17.29 6.91
C LYS A 103 -13.87 15.97 6.26
N LEU A 104 -12.80 15.34 6.75
CA LEU A 104 -12.37 14.04 6.24
C LEU A 104 -13.40 12.96 6.54
N GLN A 105 -13.95 12.93 7.75
CA GLN A 105 -14.99 11.95 8.12
C GLN A 105 -16.22 12.09 7.24
N GLN A 106 -16.73 13.32 7.00
CA GLN A 106 -17.85 13.57 6.11
C GLN A 106 -17.59 13.06 4.67
N HIS A 107 -16.36 13.28 4.15
CA HIS A 107 -15.98 12.79 2.82
C HIS A 107 -15.91 11.26 2.78
N VAL A 108 -15.38 10.62 3.82
CA VAL A 108 -15.30 9.16 3.91
C VAL A 108 -16.69 8.55 4.03
N GLU A 109 -17.57 9.09 4.87
CA GLU A 109 -18.96 8.66 4.99
C GLU A 109 -19.70 8.77 3.65
N PHE A 110 -19.55 9.90 2.95
CA PHE A 110 -20.14 10.08 1.63
C PHE A 110 -19.61 9.04 0.64
N LEU A 111 -18.29 8.79 0.63
CA LEU A 111 -17.67 7.80 -0.24
C LEU A 111 -18.23 6.39 0.01
N TYR A 112 -18.40 5.99 1.27
CA TYR A 112 -18.97 4.68 1.59
C TYR A 112 -20.50 4.62 1.39
N ALA A 113 -21.20 5.73 1.51
CA ALA A 113 -22.65 5.78 1.29
C ALA A 113 -23.04 5.80 -0.20
N LYS A 114 -22.25 6.45 -1.06
CA LYS A 114 -22.59 6.74 -2.45
C LYS A 114 -21.59 6.20 -3.47
N GLY A 115 -20.32 6.01 -3.09
CA GLY A 115 -19.28 5.46 -3.97
C GLY A 115 -19.37 3.95 -4.11
N SER A 116 -18.65 3.40 -5.09
CA SER A 116 -18.45 1.97 -5.30
C SER A 116 -17.18 1.73 -6.11
N VAL A 117 -16.72 0.48 -6.16
CA VAL A 117 -15.57 0.10 -7.00
C VAL A 117 -15.88 0.27 -8.49
N TYR A 118 -17.13 0.09 -8.87
CA TYR A 118 -17.65 0.39 -10.22
C TYR A 118 -19.12 0.81 -10.16
N HIS A 119 -19.61 1.45 -11.21
CA HIS A 119 -21.00 1.80 -11.37
C HIS A 119 -21.46 1.53 -12.81
N ILE A 120 -22.73 1.12 -12.97
CA ILE A 120 -23.33 0.95 -14.30
C ILE A 120 -24.45 1.99 -14.42
N GLU A 121 -24.33 2.87 -15.40
CA GLU A 121 -25.28 3.92 -15.69
C GLU A 121 -25.56 4.00 -17.20
N ASN A 122 -26.84 3.93 -17.58
CA ASN A 122 -27.28 3.99 -18.98
C ASN A 122 -26.53 3.01 -19.90
N GLY A 123 -26.25 1.77 -19.43
CA GLY A 123 -25.50 0.75 -20.16
C GLY A 123 -23.98 0.96 -20.22
N ASN A 124 -23.45 2.01 -19.57
CA ASN A 124 -22.01 2.26 -19.48
C ASN A 124 -21.46 1.73 -18.17
N LEU A 125 -20.29 1.06 -18.23
CA LEU A 125 -19.53 0.65 -17.08
C LEU A 125 -18.53 1.77 -16.71
N LEU A 126 -18.67 2.32 -15.52
CA LEU A 126 -17.81 3.35 -14.95
C LEU A 126 -16.95 2.69 -13.86
N TYR A 127 -15.63 2.84 -13.91
CA TYR A 127 -14.71 2.34 -12.90
C TYR A 127 -13.45 3.21 -12.82
N HIS A 128 -12.75 3.18 -11.68
CA HIS A 128 -11.63 4.07 -11.44
C HIS A 128 -10.32 3.61 -12.11
N GLY A 129 -9.95 2.37 -11.92
CA GLY A 129 -8.64 1.85 -12.33
C GLY A 129 -8.73 0.92 -13.53
N VAL A 130 -8.95 -0.36 -13.27
CA VAL A 130 -8.90 -1.43 -14.27
C VAL A 130 -9.92 -2.52 -14.00
N VAL A 131 -10.25 -3.27 -15.05
CA VAL A 131 -10.82 -4.63 -14.92
C VAL A 131 -9.67 -5.60 -15.17
N PRO A 132 -9.15 -6.31 -14.15
CA PRO A 132 -7.97 -7.15 -14.32
C PRO A 132 -8.17 -8.26 -15.35
N MET A 133 -7.27 -8.33 -16.34
CA MET A 133 -7.32 -9.28 -17.44
C MET A 133 -5.99 -10.01 -17.65
N THR A 134 -6.05 -11.16 -18.28
CA THR A 134 -4.88 -11.93 -18.72
C THR A 134 -4.42 -11.49 -20.11
N LYS A 135 -3.21 -11.89 -20.50
CA LYS A 135 -2.68 -11.69 -21.85
C LYS A 135 -3.57 -12.27 -22.97
N LYS A 136 -4.43 -13.22 -22.64
CA LYS A 136 -5.36 -13.86 -23.59
C LYS A 136 -6.70 -13.14 -23.69
N GLY A 137 -6.86 -11.98 -23.04
CA GLY A 137 -8.12 -11.23 -23.05
C GLY A 137 -9.24 -11.84 -22.18
N THR A 138 -8.91 -12.76 -21.28
CA THR A 138 -9.84 -13.31 -20.29
C THR A 138 -9.67 -12.58 -18.95
N PHE A 139 -10.68 -12.60 -18.09
CA PHE A 139 -10.56 -12.01 -16.75
C PHE A 139 -9.49 -12.73 -15.94
N ALA A 140 -8.61 -11.95 -15.31
CA ALA A 140 -7.66 -12.46 -14.34
C ALA A 140 -8.40 -12.96 -13.09
N VAL A 141 -7.87 -14.02 -12.48
CA VAL A 141 -8.47 -14.63 -11.28
C VAL A 141 -7.63 -14.31 -10.07
N GLU A 142 -8.24 -13.69 -9.07
CA GLU A 142 -7.64 -13.51 -7.76
C GLU A 142 -8.26 -14.48 -6.73
N ARG A 143 -7.55 -14.73 -5.64
CA ARG A 143 -7.98 -15.67 -4.60
C ARG A 143 -7.95 -14.99 -3.25
N PHE A 144 -9.11 -14.98 -2.57
CA PHE A 144 -9.24 -14.50 -1.20
C PHE A 144 -10.02 -15.51 -0.38
N GLU A 145 -9.56 -15.77 0.85
CA GLU A 145 -10.25 -16.65 1.80
C GLU A 145 -10.61 -18.03 1.19
N GLY A 146 -9.71 -18.56 0.32
CA GLY A 146 -9.90 -19.84 -0.38
C GLY A 146 -10.84 -19.81 -1.60
N HIS A 147 -11.51 -18.69 -1.88
CA HIS A 147 -12.41 -18.52 -3.02
C HIS A 147 -11.74 -17.82 -4.20
N ARG A 148 -12.27 -18.06 -5.40
CA ARG A 148 -11.77 -17.47 -6.65
C ARG A 148 -12.72 -16.39 -7.14
N TYR A 149 -12.17 -15.22 -7.46
CA TYR A 149 -12.92 -14.07 -7.96
C TYR A 149 -12.30 -13.57 -9.26
N SER A 150 -13.14 -13.12 -10.22
CA SER A 150 -12.70 -12.54 -11.48
C SER A 150 -13.76 -11.60 -12.06
N GLY A 151 -13.36 -10.66 -12.91
CA GLY A 151 -14.27 -9.71 -13.55
C GLY A 151 -15.18 -9.03 -12.54
N ARG A 152 -16.49 -9.02 -12.79
CA ARG A 152 -17.49 -8.40 -11.91
C ARG A 152 -17.46 -8.96 -10.49
N ALA A 153 -17.34 -10.28 -10.33
CA ALA A 153 -17.32 -10.90 -9.01
C ALA A 153 -16.12 -10.43 -8.15
N LEU A 154 -14.96 -10.13 -8.78
CA LEU A 154 -13.81 -9.54 -8.09
C LEU A 154 -14.14 -8.11 -7.62
N MET A 155 -14.75 -7.29 -8.46
CA MET A 155 -15.13 -5.92 -8.10
C MET A 155 -16.17 -5.88 -6.99
N ASP A 156 -17.19 -6.74 -7.07
CA ASP A 156 -18.24 -6.89 -6.05
C ASP A 156 -17.64 -7.34 -4.70
N TYR A 157 -16.70 -8.29 -4.72
CA TYR A 157 -15.99 -8.74 -3.51
C TYR A 157 -15.16 -7.62 -2.90
N CYS A 158 -14.42 -6.86 -3.72
CA CYS A 158 -13.62 -5.74 -3.27
C CYS A 158 -14.48 -4.66 -2.57
N ASP A 159 -15.60 -4.29 -3.18
CA ASP A 159 -16.53 -3.32 -2.60
C ASP A 159 -17.13 -3.83 -1.28
N ALA A 160 -17.63 -5.07 -1.28
CA ALA A 160 -18.26 -5.67 -0.10
C ALA A 160 -17.27 -5.83 1.07
N ARG A 161 -16.02 -6.25 0.82
CA ARG A 161 -15.01 -6.42 1.87
C ARG A 161 -14.59 -5.07 2.47
N ALA A 162 -14.39 -4.04 1.64
CA ALA A 162 -14.07 -2.70 2.11
C ALA A 162 -15.20 -2.13 2.99
N ARG A 163 -16.48 -2.27 2.56
CA ARG A 163 -17.65 -1.84 3.33
C ARG A 163 -17.82 -2.59 4.64
N ARG A 164 -17.71 -3.92 4.60
CA ARG A 164 -17.77 -4.75 5.81
C ARG A 164 -16.75 -4.30 6.84
N GLY A 165 -15.51 -3.99 6.42
CA GLY A 165 -14.48 -3.46 7.30
C GLY A 165 -14.81 -2.08 7.84
N TYR A 166 -15.33 -1.17 7.02
CA TYR A 166 -15.69 0.18 7.44
C TYR A 166 -16.80 0.21 8.48
N TYR A 167 -17.87 -0.58 8.29
CA TYR A 167 -19.03 -0.63 9.19
C TYR A 167 -18.84 -1.59 10.38
N ALA A 168 -17.78 -2.37 10.43
CA ALA A 168 -17.51 -3.28 11.54
C ALA A 168 -17.19 -2.52 12.84
N PRO A 169 -17.51 -3.09 14.01
CA PRO A 169 -17.18 -2.51 15.30
C PRO A 169 -15.68 -2.24 15.43
N GLU A 170 -15.34 -1.15 16.11
CA GLU A 170 -13.94 -0.81 16.40
C GLU A 170 -13.27 -1.93 17.20
N GLY A 171 -12.01 -2.25 16.88
CA GLY A 171 -11.24 -3.32 17.51
C GLY A 171 -11.62 -4.74 17.08
N SER A 172 -12.64 -4.92 16.23
CA SER A 172 -13.02 -6.25 15.74
C SER A 172 -12.06 -6.77 14.65
N ALA A 173 -11.96 -8.10 14.55
CA ALA A 173 -11.19 -8.76 13.47
C ALA A 173 -11.69 -8.37 12.07
N ALA A 174 -13.00 -8.17 11.91
CA ALA A 174 -13.60 -7.72 10.65
C ALA A 174 -13.14 -6.30 10.29
N ARG A 175 -13.03 -5.39 11.29
CA ARG A 175 -12.49 -4.04 11.09
C ARG A 175 -11.04 -4.09 10.65
N GLN A 176 -10.19 -4.86 11.34
CA GLN A 176 -8.78 -5.03 10.99
C GLN A 176 -8.61 -5.62 9.59
N SER A 177 -9.34 -6.69 9.27
CA SER A 177 -9.30 -7.31 7.92
C SER A 177 -9.71 -6.33 6.83
N GLY A 178 -10.71 -5.49 7.07
CA GLY A 178 -11.11 -4.45 6.11
C GLY A 178 -10.08 -3.35 5.95
N GLN A 179 -9.44 -2.91 7.03
CA GLN A 179 -8.34 -1.93 6.97
C GLN A 179 -7.14 -2.48 6.18
N ASP A 180 -6.73 -3.72 6.46
CA ASP A 180 -5.67 -4.38 5.71
C ASP A 180 -6.05 -4.53 4.23
N PHE A 181 -7.33 -4.80 3.94
CA PHE A 181 -7.79 -4.91 2.55
C PHE A 181 -7.80 -3.58 1.79
N LEU A 182 -7.98 -2.43 2.46
CA LEU A 182 -7.80 -1.12 1.85
C LEU A 182 -6.36 -0.89 1.39
N TRP A 183 -5.37 -1.41 2.13
CA TRP A 183 -3.98 -1.41 1.67
C TRP A 183 -3.80 -2.26 0.41
N TYR A 184 -4.41 -3.47 0.34
CA TYR A 184 -4.42 -4.28 -0.88
C TYR A 184 -5.06 -3.52 -2.05
N LEU A 185 -6.20 -2.86 -1.83
CA LEU A 185 -6.87 -2.07 -2.87
C LEU A 185 -5.99 -0.93 -3.38
N TRP A 186 -5.17 -0.34 -2.53
CA TRP A 186 -4.25 0.74 -2.90
C TRP A 186 -3.07 0.28 -3.76
N CYS A 187 -2.49 -0.90 -3.52
CA CYS A 187 -1.25 -1.33 -4.16
C CYS A 187 -1.19 -2.80 -4.61
N GLY A 188 -2.28 -3.55 -4.48
CA GLY A 188 -2.34 -4.96 -4.88
C GLY A 188 -2.33 -5.15 -6.39
N ARG A 189 -1.60 -6.17 -6.86
CA ARG A 189 -1.36 -6.43 -8.29
C ARG A 189 -2.65 -6.59 -9.13
N LEU A 190 -3.68 -7.22 -8.57
CA LEU A 190 -4.98 -7.41 -9.24
C LEU A 190 -6.08 -6.54 -8.64
N SER A 191 -5.69 -5.50 -7.89
CA SER A 191 -6.65 -4.53 -7.40
C SER A 191 -7.29 -3.76 -8.55
N PRO A 192 -8.63 -3.68 -8.60
CA PRO A 192 -9.33 -2.89 -9.61
C PRO A 192 -9.09 -1.38 -9.48
N LEU A 193 -8.51 -0.92 -8.37
CA LEU A 193 -8.23 0.50 -8.12
C LEU A 193 -6.78 0.90 -8.43
N PHE A 194 -5.84 -0.06 -8.55
CA PHE A 194 -4.42 0.24 -8.70
C PHE A 194 -3.93 0.25 -10.16
N GLY A 195 -4.24 -0.79 -10.93
CA GLY A 195 -3.94 -0.86 -12.36
C GLY A 195 -2.45 -0.92 -12.73
N ARG A 196 -1.60 -1.45 -11.84
CA ARG A 196 -0.17 -1.66 -12.08
C ARG A 196 0.29 -2.98 -11.49
N SER A 197 1.39 -3.52 -12.01
CA SER A 197 1.95 -4.80 -11.53
C SER A 197 2.57 -4.68 -10.13
N ALA A 198 3.15 -3.53 -9.81
CA ALA A 198 3.74 -3.25 -8.51
C ALA A 198 3.87 -1.74 -8.28
N MET A 199 3.83 -1.33 -7.02
CA MET A 199 4.19 0.02 -6.59
C MET A 199 5.68 0.03 -6.23
N THR A 200 6.45 0.97 -6.77
CA THR A 200 7.92 1.02 -6.63
C THR A 200 8.39 2.10 -5.66
N THR A 201 7.65 2.32 -4.56
CA THR A 201 7.98 3.36 -3.58
C THR A 201 9.30 3.07 -2.87
N PHE A 202 9.53 1.83 -2.43
CA PHE A 202 10.77 1.44 -1.77
C PHE A 202 11.96 1.57 -2.72
N GLU A 203 11.81 1.06 -3.92
CA GLU A 203 12.84 1.07 -4.95
C GLU A 203 13.29 2.51 -5.26
N ARG A 204 12.34 3.42 -5.46
CA ARG A 204 12.62 4.85 -5.73
C ARG A 204 13.31 5.55 -4.58
N LEU A 205 13.03 5.16 -3.35
CA LEU A 205 13.62 5.79 -2.16
C LEU A 205 14.99 5.22 -1.81
N TYR A 206 15.17 3.91 -1.93
CA TYR A 206 16.30 3.22 -1.31
C TYR A 206 17.18 2.42 -2.27
N VAL A 207 16.74 2.11 -3.49
CA VAL A 207 17.54 1.30 -4.44
C VAL A 207 18.31 2.22 -5.39
N ALA A 208 19.58 1.88 -5.63
CA ALA A 208 20.46 2.67 -6.49
C ALA A 208 20.13 2.52 -7.98
N ASP A 209 19.66 1.35 -8.42
CA ASP A 209 19.39 1.06 -9.83
C ASP A 209 18.05 1.66 -10.30
N PRO A 210 18.06 2.67 -11.19
CA PRO A 210 16.83 3.28 -11.71
C PRO A 210 15.92 2.34 -12.49
N ALA A 211 16.44 1.21 -12.99
CA ALA A 211 15.63 0.23 -13.71
C ALA A 211 14.56 -0.40 -12.81
N THR A 212 14.79 -0.42 -11.48
CA THR A 212 13.82 -0.91 -10.49
C THR A 212 12.69 0.08 -10.18
N HIS A 213 12.81 1.34 -10.60
CA HIS A 213 11.88 2.42 -10.27
C HIS A 213 10.64 2.46 -11.17
N THR A 214 10.60 1.66 -12.23
CA THR A 214 9.51 1.69 -13.21
C THR A 214 8.33 0.88 -12.73
N GLU A 215 7.17 1.52 -12.61
CA GLU A 215 5.89 0.86 -12.38
C GLU A 215 5.31 0.42 -13.72
N VAL A 216 5.44 -0.87 -14.02
CA VAL A 216 4.97 -1.42 -15.28
C VAL A 216 3.45 -1.53 -15.24
N LYS A 217 2.77 -0.85 -16.18
CA LYS A 217 1.37 -1.16 -16.50
C LYS A 217 1.33 -2.49 -17.25
N ASP A 218 0.49 -3.38 -16.81
CA ASP A 218 0.17 -4.55 -17.63
C ASP A 218 -0.66 -4.06 -18.83
N PRO A 219 -0.26 -4.35 -20.09
CA PRO A 219 -0.98 -3.90 -21.27
C PRO A 219 -2.38 -4.51 -21.42
N TYR A 220 -2.72 -5.48 -20.59
CA TYR A 220 -4.02 -6.16 -20.59
C TYR A 220 -4.95 -5.68 -19.46
N TYR A 221 -4.55 -4.65 -18.75
CA TYR A 221 -5.39 -4.00 -17.74
C TYR A 221 -6.11 -2.80 -18.33
#